data_097e26d47cf1b296ffd21d43d4e4522f
#
_entry.id   097e26d47cf1b296ffd21d43d4e4522f
#
_cell.length_a   1.000
_cell.length_b   1.000
_cell.length_c   1.000
_cell.angle_alpha   90.00
_cell.angle_beta   90.00
_cell.angle_gamma   90.00
#
_symmetry.space_group_name_H-M   'P 1'
#
loop_
_entity.id
_entity.type
_entity.pdbx_description
1 polymer ?
#
loop_
_entity_poly.entity_id
_entity_poly.type
_entity_poly.pdbx_seq_one_letter_code
_entity_poly.pdbx_strand_id
1 'polypeptide(L)'
;MALSLRDVRCDPIANRARQPENTRKKTEGWAVKLSEEEIQKLSPMRRPIVNKPLGIAYGTGELPAMIASSRDYHAYRSQGHVPGDLIPIANTNHFTILDELRQPNSTLTRAVIAMAEYQTT
;
A
#
# COMPACT_ATOMS: atom_id res chain seq x y z
N MET A 1 -4.66 -12.34 -31.60
CA MET A 1 -5.71 -12.11 -30.59
C MET A 1 -5.20 -11.10 -29.58
N ALA A 2 -5.68 -9.87 -29.68
CA ALA A 2 -5.35 -8.85 -28.68
C ALA A 2 -6.26 -9.06 -27.48
N LEU A 3 -5.74 -9.54 -26.36
CA LEU A 3 -6.42 -9.55 -25.08
C LEU A 3 -6.51 -8.10 -24.60
N SER A 4 -7.72 -7.56 -24.68
CA SER A 4 -8.04 -6.25 -24.15
C SER A 4 -7.86 -6.25 -22.65
N LEU A 5 -6.94 -5.42 -22.15
CA LEU A 5 -6.71 -5.16 -20.72
C LEU A 5 -7.92 -4.49 -20.00
N ARG A 6 -9.10 -4.49 -20.65
CA ARG A 6 -10.30 -3.84 -20.10
C ARG A 6 -11.11 -4.69 -19.13
N ASP A 7 -10.79 -5.97 -18.96
CA ASP A 7 -11.60 -6.89 -18.16
C ASP A 7 -10.96 -7.33 -16.83
N VAL A 8 -9.79 -6.81 -16.47
CA VAL A 8 -9.27 -6.95 -15.11
C VAL A 8 -9.76 -5.74 -14.30
N ARG A 9 -11.05 -5.68 -14.08
CA ARG A 9 -11.56 -4.93 -12.94
C ARG A 9 -11.10 -5.67 -11.70
N CYS A 10 -9.95 -5.30 -11.17
CA CYS A 10 -9.68 -5.54 -9.76
C CYS A 10 -10.69 -4.72 -8.98
N ASP A 11 -11.85 -5.30 -8.77
CA ASP A 11 -12.85 -4.75 -7.89
C ASP A 11 -12.30 -4.90 -6.46
N PRO A 12 -11.85 -3.83 -5.80
CA PRO A 12 -11.37 -3.91 -4.42
C PRO A 12 -12.45 -4.44 -3.47
N ILE A 13 -13.72 -4.40 -3.89
CA ILE A 13 -14.86 -4.96 -3.18
C ILE A 13 -14.94 -6.48 -3.36
N ALA A 14 -14.58 -7.02 -4.54
CA ALA A 14 -14.61 -8.46 -4.80
C ALA A 14 -13.58 -9.24 -3.97
N ASN A 15 -12.45 -8.62 -3.64
CA ASN A 15 -11.45 -9.26 -2.78
C ASN A 15 -11.90 -9.28 -1.30
N ARG A 16 -12.84 -8.44 -0.91
CA ARG A 16 -13.45 -8.45 0.42
C ARG A 16 -14.44 -9.61 0.61
N ALA A 17 -15.09 -10.06 -0.45
CA ALA A 17 -16.05 -11.16 -0.42
C ALA A 17 -15.40 -12.54 -0.32
N ARG A 18 -14.09 -12.66 -0.50
CA ARG A 18 -13.34 -13.92 -0.44
C ARG A 18 -12.58 -14.16 0.86
N GLN A 19 -12.66 -13.29 1.83
CA GLN A 19 -12.16 -13.63 3.16
C GLN A 19 -13.14 -14.62 3.81
N PRO A 20 -12.71 -15.84 4.11
CA PRO A 20 -13.59 -16.81 4.76
C PRO A 20 -14.06 -16.23 6.10
N GLU A 21 -15.36 -16.31 6.35
CA GLU A 21 -16.02 -15.79 7.57
C GLU A 21 -15.34 -16.21 8.88
N ASN A 22 -14.54 -17.26 8.83
CA ASN A 22 -13.85 -17.81 9.99
C ASN A 22 -12.67 -16.96 10.48
N THR A 23 -12.14 -16.05 9.67
CA THR A 23 -11.10 -15.10 10.12
C THR A 23 -11.70 -13.88 10.83
N ARG A 24 -12.96 -13.59 10.56
CA ARG A 24 -13.67 -12.46 11.17
C ARG A 24 -13.95 -12.68 12.67
N LYS A 25 -14.22 -13.93 13.08
CA LYS A 25 -14.58 -14.25 14.47
C LYS A 25 -13.39 -14.28 15.44
N LYS A 26 -12.17 -14.48 14.95
CA LYS A 26 -10.96 -14.55 15.82
C LYS A 26 -10.36 -13.17 16.17
N THR A 27 -10.74 -12.15 15.45
CA THR A 27 -10.23 -10.77 15.64
C THR A 27 -11.23 -9.84 16.33
N GLU A 28 -12.42 -10.32 16.68
CA GLU A 28 -13.49 -9.49 17.28
C GLU A 28 -13.11 -8.88 18.64
N GLY A 29 -12.09 -9.38 19.32
CA GLY A 29 -11.61 -8.80 20.60
C GLY A 29 -10.58 -7.67 20.46
N TRP A 30 -9.95 -7.54 19.29
CA TRP A 30 -8.83 -6.61 19.07
C TRP A 30 -9.03 -5.66 17.89
N ALA A 31 -9.99 -5.94 17.03
CA ALA A 31 -10.28 -5.10 15.88
C ALA A 31 -11.00 -3.83 16.30
N VAL A 32 -10.48 -2.69 15.90
CA VAL A 32 -11.20 -1.42 15.96
C VAL A 32 -12.48 -1.58 15.14
N LYS A 33 -13.63 -1.47 15.78
CA LYS A 33 -14.94 -1.51 15.11
C LYS A 33 -15.18 -0.16 14.46
N LEU A 34 -14.88 -0.06 13.17
CA LEU A 34 -15.17 1.12 12.38
C LEU A 34 -16.57 1.03 11.77
N SER A 35 -17.32 2.10 11.82
CA SER A 35 -18.56 2.24 11.06
C SER A 35 -18.25 2.33 9.57
N GLU A 36 -19.24 2.06 8.71
CA GLU A 36 -19.06 2.19 7.25
C GLU A 36 -18.68 3.63 6.85
N GLU A 37 -19.21 4.62 7.55
CA GLU A 37 -18.85 6.02 7.33
C GLU A 37 -17.39 6.32 7.69
N GLU A 38 -16.89 5.78 8.79
CA GLU A 38 -15.49 5.90 9.19
C GLU A 38 -14.58 5.19 8.20
N ILE A 39 -14.95 4.00 7.73
CA ILE A 39 -14.20 3.28 6.70
C ILE A 39 -14.12 4.10 5.42
N GLN A 40 -15.20 4.73 4.98
CA GLN A 40 -15.21 5.60 3.80
C GLN A 40 -14.29 6.81 3.96
N LYS A 41 -14.28 7.41 5.14
CA LYS A 41 -13.46 8.61 5.42
C LYS A 41 -11.98 8.30 5.66
N LEU A 42 -11.68 7.17 6.29
CA LEU A 42 -10.33 6.85 6.78
C LEU A 42 -9.55 5.91 5.86
N SER A 43 -10.22 5.14 5.00
CA SER A 43 -9.52 4.22 4.10
C SER A 43 -8.95 4.96 2.89
N PRO A 44 -7.62 4.96 2.69
CA PRO A 44 -7.00 5.56 1.50
C PRO A 44 -7.51 4.96 0.18
N MET A 45 -7.87 3.68 0.18
CA MET A 45 -8.43 2.97 -0.97
C MET A 45 -9.82 3.47 -1.39
N ARG A 46 -10.51 4.19 -0.53
CA ARG A 46 -11.86 4.72 -0.76
C ARG A 46 -11.89 6.23 -0.93
N ARG A 47 -10.72 6.86 -0.84
CA ARG A 47 -10.57 8.30 -1.03
C ARG A 47 -10.12 8.59 -2.46
N PRO A 48 -10.45 9.76 -3.00
CA PRO A 48 -9.88 10.20 -4.27
C PRO A 48 -8.34 10.16 -4.23
N ILE A 49 -7.74 9.73 -5.33
CA ILE A 49 -6.29 9.69 -5.46
C ILE A 49 -5.76 11.12 -5.51
N VAL A 50 -4.84 11.44 -4.60
CA VAL A 50 -4.14 12.72 -4.63
C VAL A 50 -3.07 12.66 -5.72
N ASN A 51 -3.14 13.58 -6.68
CA ASN A 51 -2.18 13.67 -7.77
C ASN A 51 -0.87 14.33 -7.29
N LYS A 52 -0.15 13.62 -6.45
CA LYS A 52 1.20 13.98 -5.98
C LYS A 52 2.10 12.75 -6.01
N PRO A 53 3.41 12.94 -6.23
CA PRO A 53 4.37 11.84 -6.11
C PRO A 53 4.26 11.17 -4.74
N LEU A 54 4.27 9.84 -4.71
CA LEU A 54 4.22 9.05 -3.50
C LEU A 54 5.05 7.78 -3.70
N GLY A 55 6.06 7.58 -2.87
CA GLY A 55 6.75 6.30 -2.75
C GLY A 55 6.11 5.45 -1.66
N ILE A 56 5.91 4.16 -1.94
CA ILE A 56 5.40 3.20 -0.97
C ILE A 56 6.50 2.19 -0.68
N ALA A 57 7.04 2.24 0.54
CA ALA A 57 8.04 1.29 0.99
C ALA A 57 7.44 0.31 2.00
N TYR A 58 7.86 -0.94 1.91
CA TYR A 58 7.49 -1.97 2.88
C TYR A 58 8.64 -2.96 3.10
N GLY A 59 8.71 -3.54 4.29
CA GLY A 59 9.66 -4.59 4.61
C GLY A 59 9.22 -5.95 4.09
N THR A 60 10.13 -6.71 3.51
CA THR A 60 9.80 -8.06 3.01
C THR A 60 9.47 -9.06 4.12
N GLY A 61 9.83 -8.75 5.37
CA GLY A 61 9.51 -9.53 6.57
C GLY A 61 8.27 -9.02 7.33
N GLU A 62 7.48 -8.11 6.74
CA GLU A 62 6.23 -7.67 7.34
C GLU A 62 5.14 -8.74 7.27
N LEU A 63 4.06 -8.54 8.01
CA LEU A 63 2.88 -9.41 7.93
C LEU A 63 2.33 -9.41 6.50
N PRO A 64 1.90 -10.57 5.99
CA PRO A 64 1.38 -10.69 4.62
C PRO A 64 0.28 -9.70 4.29
N ALA A 65 -0.60 -9.39 5.24
CA ALA A 65 -1.67 -8.41 5.05
C ALA A 65 -1.13 -6.98 4.81
N MET A 66 -0.04 -6.60 5.46
CA MET A 66 0.58 -5.29 5.29
C MET A 66 1.29 -5.18 3.95
N ILE A 67 1.98 -6.25 3.53
CA ILE A 67 2.59 -6.34 2.20
C ILE A 67 1.51 -6.24 1.12
N ALA A 68 0.42 -6.99 1.26
CA ALA A 68 -0.70 -6.95 0.33
C ALA A 68 -1.31 -5.54 0.25
N SER A 69 -1.57 -4.90 1.39
CA SER A 69 -2.12 -3.54 1.43
C SER A 69 -1.23 -2.51 0.74
N SER A 70 0.08 -2.62 0.90
CA SER A 70 1.06 -1.74 0.24
C SER A 70 1.02 -1.91 -1.29
N ARG A 71 0.99 -3.14 -1.76
CA ARG A 71 0.89 -3.48 -3.19
C ARG A 71 -0.44 -3.06 -3.79
N ASP A 72 -1.53 -3.30 -3.08
CA ASP A 72 -2.88 -2.97 -3.54
C ASP A 72 -3.04 -1.45 -3.67
N TYR A 73 -2.52 -0.68 -2.71
CA TYR A 73 -2.58 0.76 -2.79
C TYR A 73 -1.72 1.33 -3.92
N HIS A 74 -0.54 0.75 -4.16
CA HIS A 74 0.28 1.11 -5.31
C HIS A 74 -0.46 0.82 -6.63
N ALA A 75 -1.07 -0.36 -6.75
CA ALA A 75 -1.85 -0.73 -7.94
C ALA A 75 -3.04 0.20 -8.15
N TYR A 76 -3.75 0.56 -7.09
CA TYR A 76 -4.87 1.51 -7.14
C TYR A 76 -4.43 2.88 -7.69
N ARG A 77 -3.31 3.40 -7.21
CA ARG A 77 -2.75 4.67 -7.72
C ARG A 77 -2.31 4.56 -9.17
N SER A 78 -1.69 3.46 -9.54
CA SER A 78 -1.24 3.21 -10.92
C SER A 78 -2.41 3.13 -11.90
N GLN A 79 -3.52 2.56 -11.51
CA GLN A 79 -4.76 2.55 -12.31
C GLN A 79 -5.32 3.97 -12.52
N GLY A 80 -5.11 4.86 -11.56
CA GLY A 80 -5.44 6.28 -11.67
C GLY A 80 -4.40 7.11 -12.44
N HIS A 81 -3.42 6.47 -13.06
CA HIS A 81 -2.30 7.11 -13.78
C HIS A 81 -1.48 8.09 -12.92
N VAL A 82 -1.44 7.85 -11.61
CA VAL A 82 -0.63 8.65 -10.69
C VAL A 82 0.66 7.90 -10.41
N PRO A 83 1.82 8.48 -10.77
CA PRO A 83 3.11 7.83 -10.61
C PRO A 83 3.48 7.64 -9.13
N GLY A 84 4.33 6.66 -8.89
CA GLY A 84 4.89 6.37 -7.57
C GLY A 84 5.63 5.04 -7.58
N ASP A 85 6.65 4.94 -6.77
CA ASP A 85 7.48 3.75 -6.67
C ASP A 85 6.94 2.80 -5.60
N LEU A 86 7.03 1.50 -5.87
CA LEU A 86 6.82 0.46 -4.88
C LEU A 86 8.20 -0.10 -4.49
N ILE A 87 8.59 0.06 -3.24
CA ILE A 87 9.97 -0.17 -2.77
C ILE A 87 9.98 -1.27 -1.71
N PRO A 88 10.17 -2.53 -2.08
CA PRO A 88 10.40 -3.59 -1.12
C PRO A 88 11.79 -3.46 -0.49
N ILE A 89 11.87 -3.45 0.82
CA ILE A 89 13.12 -3.38 1.57
C ILE A 89 13.41 -4.75 2.15
N ALA A 90 14.47 -5.39 1.66
CA ALA A 90 14.86 -6.73 2.08
C ALA A 90 15.26 -6.77 3.56
N ASN A 91 14.96 -7.89 4.22
CA ASN A 91 15.35 -8.19 5.60
C ASN A 91 14.85 -7.18 6.65
N THR A 92 13.79 -6.45 6.36
CA THR A 92 13.15 -5.54 7.31
C THR A 92 11.71 -5.93 7.58
N ASN A 93 11.21 -5.52 8.73
CA ASN A 93 9.82 -5.66 9.12
C ASN A 93 9.26 -4.29 9.54
N HIS A 94 8.04 -4.26 10.03
CA HIS A 94 7.37 -3.03 10.45
C HIS A 94 8.15 -2.18 11.47
N PHE A 95 8.93 -2.82 12.34
CA PHE A 95 9.68 -2.15 13.39
C PHE A 95 11.09 -1.73 12.95
N THR A 96 11.69 -2.46 12.03
CA THR A 96 13.09 -2.27 11.62
C THR A 96 13.26 -1.48 10.34
N ILE A 97 12.19 -1.30 9.54
CA ILE A 97 12.26 -0.59 8.26
C ILE A 97 12.80 0.85 8.39
N LEU A 98 12.45 1.55 9.46
CA LEU A 98 12.94 2.92 9.68
C LEU A 98 14.42 3.00 10.05
N ASP A 99 15.03 1.90 10.51
CA ASP A 99 16.47 1.85 10.77
C ASP A 99 17.29 2.02 9.49
N GLU A 100 16.70 1.71 8.32
CA GLU A 100 17.32 1.97 7.03
C GLU A 100 17.64 3.46 6.80
N LEU A 101 16.86 4.37 7.40
CA LEU A 101 17.11 5.81 7.28
C LEU A 101 18.39 6.27 8.01
N ARG A 102 18.96 5.43 8.87
CA ARG A 102 20.25 5.69 9.51
C ARG A 102 21.45 5.44 8.59
N GLN A 103 21.19 4.72 7.49
CA GLN A 103 22.22 4.37 6.53
C GLN A 103 22.11 5.28 5.30
N PRO A 104 23.11 6.11 5.03
CA PRO A 104 23.03 7.10 3.93
C PRO A 104 22.88 6.45 2.55
N ASN A 105 23.36 5.23 2.38
CA ASN A 105 23.33 4.50 1.11
C ASN A 105 22.21 3.44 1.02
N SER A 106 21.32 3.38 2.01
CA SER A 106 20.21 2.42 1.95
C SER A 106 19.22 2.75 0.84
N THR A 107 18.49 1.76 0.39
CA THR A 107 17.46 1.94 -0.64
C THR A 107 16.41 2.94 -0.20
N LEU A 108 15.99 2.90 1.05
CA LEU A 108 14.98 3.81 1.58
C LEU A 108 15.49 5.25 1.65
N THR A 109 16.71 5.47 2.16
CA THR A 109 17.31 6.81 2.24
C THR A 109 17.47 7.43 0.85
N ARG A 110 17.97 6.66 -0.11
CA ARG A 110 18.11 7.14 -1.50
C ARG A 110 16.77 7.49 -2.13
N ALA A 111 15.73 6.70 -1.86
CA ALA A 111 14.39 7.00 -2.36
C ALA A 111 13.85 8.32 -1.79
N VAL A 112 14.06 8.57 -0.50
CA VAL A 112 13.66 9.84 0.16
C VAL A 112 14.39 11.03 -0.45
N ILE A 113 15.70 10.91 -0.66
CA ILE A 113 16.52 11.97 -1.27
C ILE A 113 16.05 12.25 -2.69
N ALA A 114 15.85 11.22 -3.51
CA ALA A 114 15.37 11.37 -4.88
C ALA A 114 13.99 12.07 -4.96
N MET A 115 13.09 11.76 -4.03
CA MET A 115 11.81 12.46 -3.95
C MET A 115 11.96 13.93 -3.56
N ALA A 116 12.87 14.26 -2.66
CA ALA A 116 13.14 15.63 -2.26
C ALA A 116 13.72 16.46 -3.43
N GLU A 117 14.64 15.87 -4.18
CA GLU A 117 15.24 16.52 -5.36
C GLU A 117 14.23 16.73 -6.50
N TYR A 118 13.31 15.79 -6.69
CA TYR A 118 12.26 15.92 -7.71
C TYR A 118 11.32 17.10 -7.45
N GLN A 119 11.13 17.49 -6.20
CA GLN A 119 10.27 18.62 -5.82
C GLN A 119 10.95 19.99 -5.98
N THR A 120 12.27 20.03 -6.13
CA THR A 120 13.04 21.25 -6.28
C THR A 120 13.29 21.66 -7.74
N THR A 121 12.92 20.81 -8.67
CA THR A 121 12.97 21.07 -10.10
C THR A 121 11.59 21.43 -10.65
#